data_17591023de8afa4cf01ac2cde2b994f0
#
_entry.id   17591023de8afa4cf01ac2cde2b994f0
#
_cell.length_a   1.000
_cell.length_b   1.000
_cell.length_c   1.000
_cell.angle_alpha   90.00
_cell.angle_beta   90.00
_cell.angle_gamma   90.00
#
_symmetry.space_group_name_H-M   'P 1'
#
loop_
_entity.id
_entity.type
_entity.pdbx_description
1 polymer ?
#
loop_
_entity_poly.entity_id
_entity_poly.type
_entity_poly.pdbx_seq_one_letter_code
_entity_poly.pdbx_strand_id
1 'polypeptide(L)'
;MGPESHEKHGNPSRTPAATGAPGDFDFLNGEWKIRNRRLQEGVWDEFDGEATVHSILNGLVSVEELRIPPRDLPGMGLRVLDLGKKLWADYWVNGKAGVQYGPTWGSFVSGTGTWDSEDTDNGAAIIVRGVWDSITPDSCRWYQTVSRDGGNTWQENWIMHWTRA
;
A
#
# COMPACT_ATOMS: atom_id res chain seq x y z
N MET A 1 -2.64 -8.00 -18.35
CA MET A 1 -1.74 -8.64 -17.37
C MET A 1 -2.36 -8.46 -16.01
N GLY A 2 -2.65 -9.54 -15.32
CA GLY A 2 -2.99 -9.48 -13.91
C GLY A 2 -1.88 -8.78 -13.13
N PRO A 3 -2.12 -8.34 -11.88
CA PRO A 3 -1.03 -7.87 -11.05
C PRO A 3 -0.03 -9.01 -10.99
N GLU A 4 1.14 -8.78 -11.59
CA GLU A 4 2.24 -9.72 -11.41
C GLU A 4 2.42 -9.90 -9.92
N SER A 5 2.45 -11.14 -9.51
CA SER A 5 2.69 -11.55 -8.14
C SER A 5 4.13 -11.21 -7.80
N HIS A 6 4.35 -9.95 -7.44
CA HIS A 6 5.62 -9.55 -6.89
C HIS A 6 5.69 -10.10 -5.46
N GLU A 7 6.51 -11.13 -5.25
CA GLU A 7 6.85 -11.55 -3.90
C GLU A 7 7.55 -10.38 -3.22
N LYS A 8 6.83 -9.73 -2.31
CA LYS A 8 7.39 -8.63 -1.54
C LYS A 8 8.35 -9.20 -0.51
N HIS A 9 9.61 -9.22 -0.84
CA HIS A 9 10.68 -9.48 0.13
C HIS A 9 11.03 -8.17 0.83
N GLY A 10 11.16 -8.20 2.16
CA GLY A 10 11.61 -7.02 2.90
C GLY A 10 12.99 -6.58 2.42
N ASN A 11 13.17 -5.28 2.22
CA ASN A 11 14.45 -4.73 1.77
C ASN A 11 15.46 -4.68 2.92
N PRO A 12 16.50 -5.54 2.95
CA PRO A 12 17.47 -5.55 4.02
C PRO A 12 18.37 -4.30 4.04
N SER A 13 18.44 -3.52 2.95
CA SER A 13 19.28 -2.33 2.84
C SER A 13 18.60 -1.05 3.33
N ARG A 14 17.28 -1.09 3.63
CA ARG A 14 16.49 0.08 4.03
C ARG A 14 15.69 -0.24 5.28
N THR A 15 16.28 0.02 6.44
CA THR A 15 15.57 -0.12 7.71
C THR A 15 14.57 1.01 7.85
N PRO A 16 13.25 0.72 7.93
CA PRO A 16 12.26 1.76 8.17
C PRO A 16 12.45 2.45 9.52
N ALA A 17 12.01 3.69 9.64
CA ALA A 17 11.99 4.38 10.92
C ALA A 17 11.03 3.67 11.89
N ALA A 18 11.51 3.27 13.06
CA ALA A 18 10.73 2.53 14.07
C ALA A 18 9.88 3.49 14.90
N THR A 19 8.84 4.06 14.29
CA THR A 19 7.95 5.09 14.88
C THR A 19 6.50 4.65 14.99
N GLY A 20 6.18 3.39 14.63
CA GLY A 20 4.82 2.88 14.63
C GLY A 20 4.18 2.91 16.03
N ALA A 21 2.92 3.34 16.08
CA ALA A 21 2.12 3.40 17.28
C ALA A 21 0.69 2.93 17.00
N PRO A 22 -0.04 2.39 18.02
CA PRO A 22 -1.44 2.06 17.85
C PRO A 22 -2.25 3.25 17.35
N GLY A 23 -3.18 3.03 16.42
CA GLY A 23 -4.03 4.07 15.88
C GLY A 23 -3.45 4.83 14.69
N ASP A 24 -2.23 4.56 14.26
CA ASP A 24 -1.62 5.25 13.10
C ASP A 24 -2.46 5.17 11.84
N PHE A 25 -3.21 4.08 11.64
CA PHE A 25 -4.09 3.88 10.49
C PHE A 25 -5.56 4.27 10.74
N ASP A 26 -5.89 4.87 11.87
CA ASP A 26 -7.28 5.23 12.18
C ASP A 26 -7.85 6.28 11.22
N PHE A 27 -6.99 7.04 10.53
CA PHE A 27 -7.41 7.97 9.48
C PHE A 27 -8.15 7.27 8.32
N LEU A 28 -7.89 5.97 8.12
CA LEU A 28 -8.53 5.17 7.07
C LEU A 28 -9.87 4.56 7.48
N ASN A 29 -10.27 4.61 8.75
CA ASN A 29 -11.52 3.98 9.17
C ASN A 29 -12.72 4.54 8.41
N GLY A 30 -13.60 3.66 7.93
CA GLY A 30 -14.86 4.01 7.29
C GLY A 30 -14.97 3.60 5.84
N GLU A 31 -15.87 4.29 5.13
CA GLU A 31 -16.19 4.02 3.73
C GLU A 31 -15.55 5.07 2.83
N TRP A 32 -14.99 4.60 1.71
CA TRP A 32 -14.21 5.45 0.80
C TRP A 32 -14.61 5.25 -0.66
N LYS A 33 -14.53 6.33 -1.41
CA LYS A 33 -14.48 6.33 -2.88
C LYS A 33 -13.05 6.60 -3.30
N ILE A 34 -12.61 5.87 -4.32
CA ILE A 34 -11.22 5.92 -4.77
C ILE A 34 -11.16 6.21 -6.26
N ARG A 35 -10.43 7.25 -6.64
CA ARG A 35 -10.07 7.48 -8.03
C ARG A 35 -8.69 6.92 -8.26
N ASN A 36 -8.60 5.91 -9.12
CA ASN A 36 -7.36 5.21 -9.47
C ASN A 36 -6.78 5.73 -10.77
N ARG A 37 -5.46 5.85 -10.81
CA ARG A 37 -4.66 5.97 -12.02
C ARG A 37 -3.57 4.93 -11.96
N ARG A 38 -3.51 4.04 -12.94
CA ARG A 38 -2.54 2.97 -13.00
C ARG A 38 -1.81 2.96 -14.34
N LEU A 39 -0.48 2.93 -14.29
CA LEU A 39 0.36 2.86 -15.46
C LEU A 39 0.51 1.40 -15.89
N GLN A 40 0.11 1.10 -17.13
CA GLN A 40 0.25 -0.22 -17.73
C GLN A 40 0.76 -0.05 -19.16
N GLU A 41 1.89 -0.68 -19.45
CA GLU A 41 2.52 -0.63 -20.79
C GLU A 41 2.67 0.80 -21.31
N GLY A 42 3.09 1.73 -20.44
CA GLY A 42 3.30 3.14 -20.79
C GLY A 42 2.03 3.98 -20.90
N VAL A 43 0.85 3.41 -20.62
CA VAL A 43 -0.43 4.13 -20.70
C VAL A 43 -1.07 4.21 -19.32
N TRP A 44 -1.53 5.41 -18.94
CA TRP A 44 -2.29 5.62 -17.72
C TRP A 44 -3.75 5.21 -17.93
N ASP A 45 -4.22 4.28 -17.11
CA ASP A 45 -5.61 3.82 -17.03
C ASP A 45 -6.27 4.43 -15.81
N GLU A 46 -7.44 5.05 -15.96
CA GLU A 46 -8.20 5.68 -14.89
C GLU A 46 -9.49 4.91 -14.62
N PHE A 47 -9.78 4.65 -13.36
CA PHE A 47 -10.95 3.90 -12.94
C PHE A 47 -11.33 4.17 -11.50
N ASP A 48 -12.61 3.93 -11.18
CA ASP A 48 -13.14 4.10 -9.84
C ASP A 48 -12.99 2.82 -9.02
N GLY A 49 -12.87 2.98 -7.72
CA GLY A 49 -12.91 1.92 -6.73
C GLY A 49 -13.54 2.39 -5.44
N GLU A 50 -13.70 1.47 -4.52
CA GLU A 50 -14.25 1.69 -3.20
C GLU A 50 -13.46 0.89 -2.17
N ALA A 51 -13.49 1.34 -0.93
CA ALA A 51 -12.92 0.57 0.18
C ALA A 51 -13.74 0.74 1.44
N THR A 52 -13.73 -0.32 2.24
CA THR A 52 -14.23 -0.33 3.62
C THR A 52 -13.07 -0.67 4.54
N VAL A 53 -12.82 0.14 5.55
CA VAL A 53 -11.68 -0.04 6.45
C VAL A 53 -12.15 -0.04 7.90
N HIS A 54 -11.63 -1.01 8.66
CA HIS A 54 -11.89 -1.16 10.09
C HIS A 54 -10.57 -1.23 10.86
N SER A 55 -10.51 -0.52 11.98
CA SER A 55 -9.48 -0.70 12.98
C SER A 55 -9.99 -1.65 14.07
N ILE A 56 -9.18 -2.61 14.46
CA ILE A 56 -9.51 -3.57 15.53
C ILE A 56 -8.33 -3.68 16.51
N LEU A 57 -8.54 -4.39 17.62
CA LEU A 57 -7.54 -4.59 18.68
C LEU A 57 -6.93 -3.27 19.18
N ASN A 58 -7.81 -2.28 19.44
CA ASN A 58 -7.40 -0.95 19.93
C ASN A 58 -6.34 -0.26 19.07
N GLY A 59 -6.50 -0.35 17.75
CA GLY A 59 -5.62 0.32 16.80
C GLY A 59 -4.35 -0.45 16.44
N LEU A 60 -4.19 -1.70 16.90
CA LEU A 60 -3.07 -2.55 16.52
C LEU A 60 -3.21 -3.15 15.13
N VAL A 61 -4.45 -3.23 14.61
CA VAL A 61 -4.73 -3.86 13.33
C VAL A 61 -5.66 -2.98 12.51
N SER A 62 -5.35 -2.80 11.24
CA SER A 62 -6.22 -2.17 10.24
C SER A 62 -6.55 -3.17 9.15
N VAL A 63 -7.84 -3.35 8.87
CA VAL A 63 -8.34 -4.26 7.83
C VAL A 63 -9.06 -3.46 6.77
N GLU A 64 -8.63 -3.61 5.53
CA GLU A 64 -9.20 -2.95 4.36
C GLU A 64 -9.76 -3.98 3.38
N GLU A 65 -11.01 -3.81 2.99
CA GLU A 65 -11.53 -4.47 1.81
C GLU A 65 -11.55 -3.47 0.64
N LEU A 66 -10.78 -3.78 -0.40
CA LEU A 66 -10.70 -2.97 -1.62
C LEU A 66 -11.52 -3.61 -2.73
N ARG A 67 -12.40 -2.83 -3.33
CA ARG A 67 -13.28 -3.23 -4.43
C ARG A 67 -13.03 -2.33 -5.63
N ILE A 68 -12.62 -2.91 -6.74
CA ILE A 68 -12.41 -2.20 -8.01
C ILE A 68 -13.17 -2.95 -9.11
N PRO A 69 -14.52 -2.87 -9.14
CA PRO A 69 -15.34 -3.63 -10.09
C PRO A 69 -14.98 -3.40 -11.56
N PRO A 70 -14.67 -2.16 -12.02
CA PRO A 70 -14.35 -1.93 -13.43
C PRO A 70 -13.11 -2.69 -13.92
N ARG A 71 -12.25 -3.16 -13.02
CA ARG A 71 -11.04 -3.91 -13.36
C ARG A 71 -10.99 -5.30 -12.75
N ASP A 72 -12.07 -5.70 -12.07
CA ASP A 72 -12.16 -6.98 -11.38
C ASP A 72 -10.92 -7.23 -10.50
N LEU A 73 -10.64 -6.28 -9.63
CA LEU A 73 -9.51 -6.30 -8.70
C LEU A 73 -9.99 -6.27 -7.25
N PRO A 74 -10.56 -7.37 -6.75
CA PRO A 74 -10.90 -7.47 -5.34
C PRO A 74 -9.65 -7.78 -4.52
N GLY A 75 -9.55 -7.20 -3.34
CA GLY A 75 -8.44 -7.51 -2.45
C GLY A 75 -8.65 -7.01 -1.03
N MET A 76 -7.73 -7.44 -0.17
CA MET A 76 -7.72 -7.04 1.23
C MET A 76 -6.33 -6.54 1.62
N GLY A 77 -6.28 -5.34 2.19
CA GLY A 77 -5.11 -4.86 2.91
C GLY A 77 -5.22 -5.24 4.39
N LEU A 78 -4.16 -5.80 4.95
CA LEU A 78 -4.07 -6.10 6.37
C LEU A 78 -2.79 -5.47 6.92
N ARG A 79 -2.93 -4.64 7.95
CA ARG A 79 -1.81 -3.96 8.59
C ARG A 79 -1.82 -4.33 10.06
N VAL A 80 -0.68 -4.79 10.53
CA VAL A 80 -0.50 -5.25 11.92
C VAL A 80 0.71 -4.54 12.51
N LEU A 81 0.51 -3.86 13.64
CA LEU A 81 1.62 -3.23 14.36
C LEU A 81 2.36 -4.27 15.22
N ASP A 82 3.63 -4.45 14.92
CA ASP A 82 4.54 -5.18 15.81
C ASP A 82 5.04 -4.21 16.88
N LEU A 83 4.60 -4.42 18.12
CA LEU A 83 4.93 -3.53 19.23
C LEU A 83 6.41 -3.60 19.62
N GLY A 84 7.06 -4.74 19.42
CA GLY A 84 8.48 -4.89 19.69
C GLY A 84 9.35 -4.15 18.69
N LYS A 85 8.98 -4.22 17.42
CA LYS A 85 9.70 -3.54 16.33
C LYS A 85 9.30 -2.08 16.17
N LYS A 86 8.11 -1.70 16.63
CA LYS A 86 7.47 -0.41 16.34
C LYS A 86 7.36 -0.14 14.84
N LEU A 87 7.01 -1.18 14.10
CA LEU A 87 6.82 -1.15 12.66
C LEU A 87 5.49 -1.80 12.31
N TRP A 88 4.87 -1.30 11.25
CA TRP A 88 3.66 -1.88 10.67
C TRP A 88 4.02 -2.92 9.62
N ALA A 89 3.55 -4.15 9.83
CA ALA A 89 3.58 -5.20 8.81
C ALA A 89 2.38 -5.01 7.87
N ASP A 90 2.64 -4.80 6.61
CA ASP A 90 1.62 -4.63 5.58
C ASP A 90 1.51 -5.90 4.73
N TYR A 91 0.29 -6.45 4.67
CA TYR A 91 -0.05 -7.62 3.87
C TYR A 91 -1.09 -7.26 2.84
N TRP A 92 -1.01 -7.88 1.68
CA TRP A 92 -2.01 -7.80 0.64
C TRP A 92 -2.53 -9.18 0.30
N VAL A 93 -3.85 -9.32 0.22
CA VAL A 93 -4.51 -10.53 -0.27
C VAL A 93 -5.15 -10.23 -1.62
N ASN A 94 -4.72 -10.97 -2.64
CA ASN A 94 -5.34 -10.91 -3.96
C ASN A 94 -6.62 -11.75 -3.93
N GLY A 95 -7.78 -11.11 -4.03
CA GLY A 95 -9.07 -11.78 -3.94
C GLY A 95 -9.44 -12.64 -5.16
N LYS A 96 -8.77 -12.44 -6.30
CA LYS A 96 -8.95 -13.30 -7.47
C LYS A 96 -8.20 -14.63 -7.34
N ALA A 97 -7.01 -14.57 -6.80
CA ALA A 97 -6.14 -15.75 -6.68
C ALA A 97 -6.21 -16.43 -5.31
N GLY A 98 -6.70 -15.72 -4.28
CA GLY A 98 -6.69 -16.21 -2.91
C GLY A 98 -5.27 -16.28 -2.33
N VAL A 99 -4.36 -15.45 -2.82
CA VAL A 99 -2.94 -15.45 -2.43
C VAL A 99 -2.64 -14.24 -1.56
N GLN A 100 -1.95 -14.48 -0.45
CA GLN A 100 -1.46 -13.45 0.45
C GLN A 100 0.01 -13.14 0.15
N TYR A 101 0.32 -11.84 0.11
CA TYR A 101 1.68 -11.31 -0.06
C TYR A 101 2.10 -10.51 1.16
N GLY A 102 3.39 -10.42 1.40
CA GLY A 102 3.97 -9.66 2.50
C GLY A 102 4.56 -10.55 3.59
N PRO A 103 4.97 -9.96 4.74
CA PRO A 103 4.78 -8.56 5.03
C PRO A 103 5.83 -7.66 4.40
N THR A 104 5.41 -6.41 4.15
CA THR A 104 6.31 -5.28 3.91
C THR A 104 6.28 -4.39 5.16
N TRP A 105 7.42 -3.92 5.60
CA TRP A 105 7.55 -3.18 6.84
C TRP A 105 7.69 -1.69 6.61
N GLY A 106 7.02 -0.90 7.42
CA GLY A 106 7.10 0.55 7.35
C GLY A 106 6.46 1.23 8.53
N SER A 107 6.44 2.55 8.51
CA SER A 107 5.78 3.37 9.50
C SER A 107 5.51 4.78 8.97
N PHE A 108 4.83 5.59 9.78
CA PHE A 108 4.59 7.01 9.49
C PHE A 108 5.66 7.87 10.13
N VAL A 109 6.14 8.86 9.39
CA VAL A 109 7.00 9.93 9.87
C VAL A 109 6.45 11.25 9.39
N SER A 110 6.11 12.14 10.31
CA SER A 110 5.56 13.48 9.98
C SER A 110 4.37 13.43 9.01
N GLY A 111 3.45 12.50 9.22
CA GLY A 111 2.22 12.38 8.44
C GLY A 111 2.38 11.66 7.10
N THR A 112 3.54 11.13 6.79
CA THR A 112 3.79 10.33 5.58
C THR A 112 4.22 8.92 5.99
N GLY A 113 3.53 7.92 5.45
CA GLY A 113 3.85 6.52 5.69
C GLY A 113 4.53 5.89 4.47
N THR A 114 5.57 5.10 4.69
CA THR A 114 6.37 4.51 3.61
C THR A 114 6.68 3.05 3.88
N TRP A 115 6.43 2.21 2.87
CA TRP A 115 6.70 0.77 2.87
C TRP A 115 7.48 0.39 1.63
N ASP A 116 8.72 -0.04 1.81
CA ASP A 116 9.60 -0.48 0.72
C ASP A 116 9.69 -2.00 0.66
N SER A 117 9.72 -2.55 -0.55
CA SER A 117 10.00 -3.95 -0.81
C SER A 117 10.96 -4.10 -1.99
N GLU A 118 11.82 -5.11 -1.92
CA GLU A 118 12.63 -5.51 -3.06
C GLU A 118 11.85 -6.49 -3.94
N ASP A 119 12.05 -6.37 -5.24
CA ASP A 119 11.40 -7.19 -6.24
C ASP A 119 12.28 -7.33 -7.49
N THR A 120 11.82 -8.09 -8.46
CA THR A 120 12.46 -8.19 -9.77
C THR A 120 11.45 -7.91 -10.87
N ASP A 121 11.92 -7.25 -11.93
CA ASP A 121 11.17 -7.02 -13.15
C ASP A 121 12.03 -7.41 -14.34
N ASN A 122 11.59 -8.44 -15.10
CA ASN A 122 12.36 -9.03 -16.18
C ASN A 122 13.80 -9.42 -15.77
N GLY A 123 13.96 -9.94 -14.54
CA GLY A 123 15.24 -10.34 -13.99
C GLY A 123 16.10 -9.21 -13.42
N ALA A 124 15.68 -7.96 -13.56
CA ALA A 124 16.38 -6.81 -12.99
C ALA A 124 15.84 -6.47 -11.60
N ALA A 125 16.71 -6.18 -10.65
CA ALA A 125 16.32 -5.77 -9.31
C ALA A 125 15.62 -4.41 -9.31
N ILE A 126 14.50 -4.31 -8.62
CA ILE A 126 13.75 -3.06 -8.42
C ILE A 126 13.41 -2.88 -6.95
N ILE A 127 13.11 -1.66 -6.55
CA ILE A 127 12.50 -1.33 -5.27
C ILE A 127 11.09 -0.84 -5.55
N VAL A 128 10.10 -1.44 -4.88
CA VAL A 128 8.71 -1.01 -4.94
C VAL A 128 8.37 -0.31 -3.64
N ARG A 129 7.86 0.90 -3.73
CA ARG A 129 7.49 1.71 -2.56
C ARG A 129 6.01 2.05 -2.60
N GLY A 130 5.30 1.72 -1.52
CA GLY A 130 3.96 2.22 -1.23
C GLY A 130 4.03 3.40 -0.26
N VAL A 131 3.27 4.44 -0.53
CA VAL A 131 3.26 5.66 0.29
C VAL A 131 1.83 6.08 0.61
N TRP A 132 1.58 6.39 1.87
CA TRP A 132 0.39 7.12 2.32
C TRP A 132 0.79 8.55 2.64
N ASP A 133 0.14 9.52 2.01
CA ASP A 133 0.38 10.94 2.28
C ASP A 133 -0.88 11.79 2.09
N SER A 134 -0.74 13.10 2.15
CA SER A 134 -1.84 14.06 1.95
C SER A 134 -3.05 13.73 2.83
N ILE A 135 -2.80 13.31 4.07
CA ILE A 135 -3.82 12.82 4.99
C ILE A 135 -4.58 13.99 5.59
N THR A 136 -5.89 14.00 5.38
CA THR A 136 -6.85 14.91 6.00
C THR A 136 -8.01 14.11 6.60
N PRO A 137 -8.92 14.72 7.38
CA PRO A 137 -10.10 14.00 7.87
C PRO A 137 -10.98 13.40 6.77
N ASP A 138 -11.02 14.03 5.58
CA ASP A 138 -11.94 13.66 4.50
C ASP A 138 -11.28 13.04 3.29
N SER A 139 -9.94 13.02 3.22
CA SER A 139 -9.21 12.55 2.06
C SER A 139 -7.80 12.10 2.40
N CYS A 140 -7.24 11.25 1.54
CA CYS A 140 -5.84 10.90 1.57
C CYS A 140 -5.39 10.39 0.19
N ARG A 141 -4.09 10.19 0.05
CA ARG A 141 -3.51 9.62 -1.15
C ARG A 141 -2.66 8.40 -0.79
N TRP A 142 -2.83 7.34 -1.56
CA TRP A 142 -1.86 6.26 -1.62
C TRP A 142 -1.25 6.23 -3.02
N TYR A 143 0.05 5.98 -3.12
CA TYR A 143 0.65 5.72 -4.41
C TYR A 143 1.75 4.67 -4.32
N GLN A 144 1.99 4.02 -5.45
CA GLN A 144 3.09 3.09 -5.63
C GLN A 144 4.08 3.69 -6.61
N THR A 145 5.35 3.60 -6.27
CA THR A 145 6.45 4.07 -7.10
C THR A 145 7.55 3.01 -7.14
N VAL A 146 8.28 2.99 -8.23
CA VAL A 146 9.32 1.99 -8.49
C VAL A 146 10.63 2.69 -8.80
N SER A 147 11.70 2.19 -8.20
CA SER A 147 13.07 2.58 -8.53
C SER A 147 13.80 1.42 -9.20
N ARG A 148 14.51 1.73 -10.29
CA ARG A 148 15.31 0.76 -11.04
C ARG A 148 16.81 0.99 -10.87
N ASP A 149 17.19 1.96 -10.06
CA ASP A 149 18.57 2.42 -9.87
C ASP A 149 18.97 2.51 -8.38
N GLY A 150 18.45 1.59 -7.58
CA GLY A 150 18.79 1.50 -6.15
C GLY A 150 18.21 2.61 -5.28
N GLY A 151 17.15 3.28 -5.76
CA GLY A 151 16.48 4.34 -5.00
C GLY A 151 16.92 5.75 -5.35
N ASN A 152 17.69 5.95 -6.42
CA ASN A 152 18.11 7.28 -6.86
C ASN A 152 17.02 8.03 -7.60
N THR A 153 16.29 7.33 -8.49
CA THR A 153 15.13 7.88 -9.21
C THR A 153 13.93 6.98 -9.06
N TRP A 154 12.74 7.58 -9.18
CA TRP A 154 11.47 6.90 -8.93
C TRP A 154 10.45 7.23 -9.99
N GLN A 155 9.64 6.25 -10.38
CA GLN A 155 8.49 6.45 -11.26
C GLN A 155 7.23 5.94 -10.57
N GLU A 156 6.24 6.81 -10.43
CA GLU A 156 4.91 6.42 -9.96
C GLU A 156 4.22 5.56 -11.02
N ASN A 157 3.62 4.45 -10.59
CA ASN A 157 2.89 3.55 -11.49
C ASN A 157 1.47 3.25 -11.04
N TRP A 158 1.08 3.66 -9.85
CA TRP A 158 -0.29 3.57 -9.36
C TRP A 158 -0.56 4.67 -8.35
N ILE A 159 -1.62 5.44 -8.56
CA ILE A 159 -2.01 6.55 -7.70
C ILE A 159 -3.48 6.37 -7.33
N MET A 160 -3.78 6.43 -6.06
CA MET A 160 -5.14 6.35 -5.52
C MET A 160 -5.45 7.61 -4.74
N HIS A 161 -6.46 8.36 -5.19
CA HIS A 161 -7.04 9.46 -4.41
C HIS A 161 -8.29 8.95 -3.70
N TRP A 162 -8.24 8.99 -2.38
CA TRP A 162 -9.28 8.51 -1.48
C TRP A 162 -10.08 9.70 -0.96
N THR A 163 -11.40 9.64 -1.09
CA THR A 163 -12.33 10.61 -0.52
C THR A 163 -13.43 9.89 0.24
N ARG A 164 -13.91 10.48 1.33
CA ARG A 164 -14.99 9.89 2.12
C ARG A 164 -16.24 9.67 1.26
N ALA A 165 -16.83 8.50 1.43
CA ALA A 165 -18.08 8.18 0.75
C ALA A 165 -19.28 8.85 1.41
#